data_9b287f9fdbb33fe9c7b8438ae6ee07de
#
_entry.id   9b287f9fdbb33fe9c7b8438ae6ee07de
#
_cell.length_a   1.000
_cell.length_b   1.000
_cell.length_c   1.000
_cell.angle_alpha   90.00
_cell.angle_beta   90.00
_cell.angle_gamma   90.00
#
_symmetry.space_group_name_H-M   'P 1'
#
loop_
_entity.id
_entity.type
_entity.pdbx_description
1 polymer ?
#
loop_
_entity_poly.entity_id
_entity_poly.type
_entity_poly.pdbx_seq_one_letter_code
_entity_poly.pdbx_strand_id
1 'polypeptide(L)'
;MTEKRAKFTQMKDGDAEDYSIIAASNAKDYDHLADKVLTHLKMLENDYGGFQVDRLTHSLQTATRAYRDGRDDEYVVCALIHDIGDNLAPANHAEFAATILQPFVSE
;
A
#
# COMPACT_ATOMS: atom_id res chain seq x y z
N MET A 1 29.62 1.53 -0.99
CA MET A 1 29.65 0.52 0.08
C MET A 1 28.55 -0.52 -0.18
N THR A 2 28.90 -1.78 -0.10
CA THR A 2 27.95 -2.86 -0.39
C THR A 2 26.98 -3.02 0.79
N GLU A 3 25.70 -3.12 0.49
CA GLU A 3 24.70 -3.41 1.51
C GLU A 3 24.93 -4.80 2.08
N LYS A 4 24.83 -4.92 3.41
CA LYS A 4 24.97 -6.19 4.10
C LYS A 4 23.71 -7.03 3.89
N ARG A 5 23.91 -8.29 3.51
CA ARG A 5 22.82 -9.21 3.21
C ARG A 5 22.94 -10.48 4.01
N ALA A 6 21.82 -11.16 4.21
CA ALA A 6 21.79 -12.49 4.77
C ALA A 6 22.59 -13.44 3.86
N LYS A 7 23.28 -14.40 4.45
CA LYS A 7 24.16 -15.31 3.72
C LYS A 7 23.49 -16.57 3.21
N PHE A 8 22.26 -16.85 3.68
CA PHE A 8 21.55 -18.08 3.30
C PHE A 8 20.79 -17.92 1.99
N THR A 9 20.53 -19.05 1.34
CA THR A 9 19.66 -19.13 0.15
C THR A 9 18.34 -19.84 0.43
N GLN A 10 18.25 -20.58 1.53
CA GLN A 10 17.03 -21.24 2.00
C GLN A 10 16.72 -20.76 3.42
N MET A 11 15.45 -20.49 3.69
CA MET A 11 15.01 -19.92 4.98
C MET A 11 15.43 -20.77 6.19
N LYS A 12 15.43 -22.09 6.05
CA LYS A 12 15.80 -22.99 7.13
C LYS A 12 17.26 -22.86 7.58
N ASP A 13 18.11 -22.30 6.72
CA ASP A 13 19.56 -22.17 6.98
C ASP A 13 19.92 -20.81 7.59
N GLY A 14 18.93 -19.94 7.82
CA GLY A 14 19.16 -18.63 8.42
C GLY A 14 19.46 -18.72 9.91
N ASP A 15 20.39 -17.87 10.38
CA ASP A 15 20.67 -17.72 11.81
C ASP A 15 20.14 -16.38 12.34
N ALA A 16 20.35 -16.11 13.64
CA ALA A 16 19.86 -14.89 14.27
C ALA A 16 20.40 -13.61 13.60
N GLU A 17 21.66 -13.62 13.17
CA GLU A 17 22.24 -12.48 12.46
C GLU A 17 21.56 -12.27 11.10
N ASP A 18 21.30 -13.35 10.36
CA ASP A 18 20.62 -13.27 9.06
C ASP A 18 19.22 -12.66 9.21
N TYR A 19 18.44 -13.11 10.18
CA TYR A 19 17.09 -12.56 10.40
C TYR A 19 17.11 -11.14 10.93
N SER A 20 18.13 -10.76 11.69
CA SER A 20 18.33 -9.38 12.13
C SER A 20 18.58 -8.45 10.93
N ILE A 21 19.37 -8.89 9.95
CA ILE A 21 19.62 -8.14 8.71
C ILE A 21 18.31 -7.97 7.93
N ILE A 22 17.53 -9.03 7.81
CA ILE A 22 16.24 -8.98 7.11
C ILE A 22 15.28 -8.01 7.82
N ALA A 23 15.19 -8.08 9.14
CA ALA A 23 14.32 -7.19 9.92
C ALA A 23 14.72 -5.72 9.75
N ALA A 24 16.02 -5.41 9.75
CA ALA A 24 16.51 -4.07 9.53
C ALA A 24 16.18 -3.55 8.13
N SER A 25 16.29 -4.42 7.13
CA SER A 25 15.92 -4.10 5.74
C SER A 25 14.42 -3.81 5.64
N ASN A 26 13.58 -4.63 6.26
CA ASN A 26 12.14 -4.41 6.26
C ASN A 26 11.76 -3.11 6.96
N ALA A 27 12.44 -2.75 8.06
CA ALA A 27 12.20 -1.49 8.76
C ALA A 27 12.47 -0.28 7.86
N LYS A 28 13.53 -0.32 7.05
CA LYS A 28 13.80 0.73 6.06
C LYS A 28 12.70 0.82 5.02
N ASP A 29 12.17 -0.32 4.58
CA ASP A 29 11.08 -0.36 3.60
C ASP A 29 9.82 0.29 4.17
N TYR A 30 9.52 0.11 5.46
CA TYR A 30 8.38 0.76 6.10
C TYR A 30 8.51 2.27 6.13
N ASP A 31 9.71 2.81 6.26
CA ASP A 31 9.93 4.26 6.23
C ASP A 31 9.53 4.89 4.89
N HIS A 32 9.52 4.10 3.82
CA HIS A 32 9.15 4.54 2.48
C HIS A 32 7.81 3.99 1.99
N LEU A 33 7.07 3.30 2.86
CA LEU A 33 5.83 2.63 2.48
C LEU A 33 4.78 3.61 1.94
N ALA A 34 4.62 4.77 2.59
CA ALA A 34 3.66 5.77 2.14
C ALA A 34 3.97 6.24 0.72
N ASP A 35 5.24 6.47 0.40
CA ASP A 35 5.65 6.88 -0.95
C ASP A 35 5.37 5.78 -1.97
N LYS A 36 5.61 4.53 -1.61
CA LYS A 36 5.32 3.37 -2.49
C LYS A 36 3.82 3.24 -2.76
N VAL A 37 3.00 3.39 -1.74
CA VAL A 37 1.54 3.33 -1.87
C VAL A 37 1.04 4.47 -2.76
N LEU A 38 1.53 5.69 -2.57
CA LEU A 38 1.15 6.84 -3.40
C LEU A 38 1.59 6.65 -4.85
N THR A 39 2.79 6.10 -5.09
CA THR A 39 3.27 5.79 -6.43
C THR A 39 2.35 4.79 -7.11
N HIS A 40 1.96 3.76 -6.38
CA HIS A 40 1.05 2.74 -6.89
C HIS A 40 -0.33 3.32 -7.18
N LEU A 41 -0.83 4.20 -6.30
CA LEU A 41 -2.11 4.88 -6.50
C LEU A 41 -2.11 5.68 -7.81
N LYS A 42 -1.01 6.34 -8.15
CA LYS A 42 -0.88 7.09 -9.40
C LYS A 42 -1.02 6.23 -10.64
N MET A 43 -0.80 4.92 -10.54
CA MET A 43 -1.01 4.00 -11.65
C MET A 43 -2.48 3.91 -12.08
N LEU A 44 -3.40 4.41 -11.26
CA LEU A 44 -4.82 4.48 -11.61
C LEU A 44 -5.14 5.67 -12.52
N GLU A 45 -4.19 6.58 -12.78
CA GLU A 45 -4.37 7.69 -13.69
C GLU A 45 -4.64 7.15 -15.10
N ASN A 46 -5.67 7.69 -15.74
CA ASN A 46 -6.14 7.26 -17.05
C ASN A 46 -6.73 5.83 -17.10
N ASP A 47 -6.93 5.19 -15.96
CA ASP A 47 -7.64 3.92 -15.89
C ASP A 47 -9.12 4.23 -15.57
N TYR A 48 -9.95 4.20 -16.60
CA TYR A 48 -11.37 4.57 -16.45
C TYR A 48 -12.27 3.41 -16.03
N GLY A 49 -11.88 2.18 -16.29
CA GLY A 49 -12.69 1.02 -15.92
C GLY A 49 -14.13 1.09 -16.41
N GLY A 50 -14.37 1.77 -17.54
CA GLY A 50 -15.71 1.96 -18.08
C GLY A 50 -16.46 3.18 -17.52
N PHE A 51 -15.88 3.91 -16.58
CA PHE A 51 -16.50 5.09 -15.97
C PHE A 51 -16.07 6.38 -16.68
N GLN A 52 -16.72 7.50 -16.34
CA GLN A 52 -16.44 8.79 -16.98
C GLN A 52 -15.21 9.50 -16.39
N VAL A 53 -14.81 9.14 -15.20
CA VAL A 53 -13.58 9.64 -14.57
C VAL A 53 -12.61 8.49 -14.37
N ASP A 54 -11.31 8.77 -14.38
CA ASP A 54 -10.33 7.72 -14.13
C ASP A 54 -10.35 7.30 -12.65
N ARG A 55 -9.73 6.17 -12.37
CA ARG A 55 -9.75 5.60 -11.02
C ARG A 55 -8.99 6.45 -10.00
N LEU A 56 -7.96 7.16 -10.45
CA LEU A 56 -7.25 8.08 -9.57
C LEU A 56 -8.15 9.24 -9.15
N THR A 57 -8.85 9.87 -10.11
CA THR A 57 -9.78 10.96 -9.84
C THR A 57 -10.90 10.49 -8.90
N HIS A 58 -11.46 9.29 -9.14
CA HIS A 58 -12.47 8.71 -8.26
C HIS A 58 -11.96 8.55 -6.82
N SER A 59 -10.74 8.04 -6.67
CA SER A 59 -10.13 7.84 -5.34
C SER A 59 -9.96 9.16 -4.61
N LEU A 60 -9.50 10.20 -5.32
CA LEU A 60 -9.33 11.54 -4.75
C LEU A 60 -10.68 12.18 -4.38
N GLN A 61 -11.71 11.98 -5.20
CA GLN A 61 -13.07 12.46 -4.90
C GLN A 61 -13.63 11.79 -3.66
N THR A 62 -13.46 10.48 -3.52
CA THR A 62 -13.94 9.72 -2.36
C THR A 62 -13.26 10.20 -1.08
N ALA A 63 -11.94 10.38 -1.10
CA ALA A 63 -11.19 10.89 0.02
C ALA A 63 -11.61 12.33 0.39
N THR A 64 -11.82 13.17 -0.61
CA THR A 64 -12.25 14.57 -0.39
C THR A 64 -13.62 14.62 0.28
N ARG A 65 -14.57 13.78 -0.15
CA ARG A 65 -15.90 13.69 0.49
C ARG A 65 -15.78 13.27 1.93
N ALA A 66 -14.97 12.24 2.23
CA ALA A 66 -14.75 11.78 3.60
C ALA A 66 -14.18 12.89 4.48
N TYR A 67 -13.20 13.63 3.97
CA TYR A 67 -12.59 14.75 4.67
C TYR A 67 -13.61 15.85 4.96
N ARG A 68 -14.41 16.22 3.97
CA ARG A 68 -15.44 17.28 4.12
C ARG A 68 -16.55 16.87 5.08
N ASP A 69 -16.83 15.56 5.19
CA ASP A 69 -17.81 15.02 6.14
C ASP A 69 -17.28 14.95 7.57
N GLY A 70 -16.05 15.40 7.81
CA GLY A 70 -15.45 15.42 9.14
C GLY A 70 -14.94 14.08 9.63
N ARG A 71 -14.71 13.13 8.72
CA ARG A 71 -14.14 11.83 9.08
C ARG A 71 -12.69 11.99 9.51
N ASP A 72 -12.21 11.07 10.34
CA ASP A 72 -10.82 11.11 10.81
C ASP A 72 -9.82 10.75 9.70
N ASP A 73 -8.53 10.97 9.97
CA ASP A 73 -7.47 10.75 8.99
C ASP A 73 -7.41 9.31 8.52
N GLU A 74 -7.61 8.36 9.44
CA GLU A 74 -7.61 6.94 9.11
C GLU A 74 -8.71 6.60 8.09
N TYR A 75 -9.91 7.13 8.30
CA TYR A 75 -11.03 6.93 7.37
C TYR A 75 -10.73 7.55 6.01
N VAL A 76 -10.17 8.77 5.99
CA VAL A 76 -9.84 9.47 4.74
C VAL A 76 -8.80 8.68 3.93
N VAL A 77 -7.78 8.16 4.60
CA VAL A 77 -6.74 7.33 3.94
C VAL A 77 -7.36 6.05 3.40
N CYS A 78 -8.22 5.38 4.15
CA CYS A 78 -8.91 4.18 3.68
C CYS A 78 -9.78 4.49 2.44
N ALA A 79 -10.48 5.62 2.44
CA ALA A 79 -11.27 6.06 1.30
C ALA A 79 -10.40 6.32 0.08
N LEU A 80 -9.23 6.94 0.27
CA LEU A 80 -8.30 7.25 -0.82
C LEU A 80 -7.80 6.00 -1.52
N ILE A 81 -7.50 4.94 -0.80
CA ILE A 81 -6.82 3.76 -1.36
C ILE A 81 -7.72 2.53 -1.50
N HIS A 82 -9.05 2.68 -1.29
CA HIS A 82 -9.97 1.54 -1.36
C HIS A 82 -9.96 0.80 -2.71
N ASP A 83 -9.65 1.49 -3.82
CA ASP A 83 -9.57 0.92 -5.16
C ASP A 83 -8.13 0.75 -5.67
N ILE A 84 -7.13 0.82 -4.78
CA ILE A 84 -5.72 0.82 -5.17
C ILE A 84 -5.33 -0.43 -5.99
N GLY A 85 -6.01 -1.54 -5.76
CA GLY A 85 -5.75 -2.80 -6.46
C GLY A 85 -6.49 -2.94 -7.79
N ASP A 86 -7.23 -1.93 -8.24
CA ASP A 86 -8.11 -2.08 -9.39
C ASP A 86 -7.38 -2.46 -10.67
N ASN A 87 -6.14 -1.99 -10.86
CA ASN A 87 -5.35 -2.33 -12.04
C ASN A 87 -4.61 -3.66 -11.95
N LEU A 88 -4.42 -4.19 -10.75
CA LEU A 88 -3.71 -5.47 -10.53
C LEU A 88 -4.66 -6.60 -10.13
N ALA A 89 -5.72 -6.28 -9.42
CA ALA A 89 -6.66 -7.25 -8.87
C ALA A 89 -8.10 -6.74 -9.00
N PRO A 90 -8.60 -6.53 -10.24
CA PRO A 90 -9.90 -5.90 -10.45
C PRO A 90 -11.07 -6.69 -9.84
N ALA A 91 -10.95 -8.01 -9.72
CA ALA A 91 -12.01 -8.84 -9.16
C ALA A 91 -12.05 -8.83 -7.63
N ASN A 92 -10.93 -8.46 -6.98
CA ASN A 92 -10.81 -8.47 -5.51
C ASN A 92 -10.04 -7.27 -4.98
N HIS A 93 -10.20 -6.10 -5.61
CA HIS A 93 -9.47 -4.88 -5.22
C HIS A 93 -9.77 -4.43 -3.79
N ALA A 94 -10.98 -4.66 -3.29
CA ALA A 94 -11.32 -4.30 -1.91
C ALA A 94 -10.52 -5.12 -0.89
N GLU A 95 -10.36 -6.43 -1.14
CA GLU A 95 -9.54 -7.30 -0.29
C GLU A 95 -8.06 -6.91 -0.36
N PHE A 96 -7.59 -6.55 -1.55
CA PHE A 96 -6.22 -6.10 -1.77
C PHE A 96 -5.92 -4.87 -0.91
N ALA A 97 -6.79 -3.85 -0.95
CA ALA A 97 -6.64 -2.63 -0.15
C ALA A 97 -6.70 -2.93 1.35
N ALA A 98 -7.64 -3.77 1.78
CA ALA A 98 -7.78 -4.15 3.19
C ALA A 98 -6.52 -4.86 3.70
N THR A 99 -5.94 -5.74 2.91
CA THR A 99 -4.71 -6.47 3.28
C THR A 99 -3.54 -5.52 3.47
N ILE A 100 -3.38 -4.55 2.57
CA ILE A 100 -2.29 -3.56 2.67
C ILE A 100 -2.45 -2.70 3.92
N LEU A 101 -3.68 -2.31 4.24
CA LEU A 101 -3.95 -1.36 5.33
C LEU A 101 -4.03 -2.00 6.71
N GLN A 102 -4.38 -3.28 6.78
CA GLN A 102 -4.68 -3.95 8.04
C GLN A 102 -3.64 -3.73 9.14
N PRO A 103 -2.31 -3.79 8.87
CA PRO A 103 -1.32 -3.59 9.93
C PRO A 103 -1.29 -2.19 10.53
N PHE A 104 -1.92 -1.20 9.89
CA PHE A 104 -1.75 0.22 10.21
C PHE A 104 -3.03 0.92 10.63
N VAL A 105 -4.18 0.25 10.55
CA VAL A 105 -5.49 0.86 10.83
C VAL A 105 -6.25 0.06 11.88
N SER A 106 -7.20 0.72 12.53
CA SER A 106 -8.15 0.06 13.43
C SER A 106 -9.17 -0.75 12.63
N GLU A 107 -9.78 -1.72 13.27
CA GLU A 107 -10.81 -2.54 12.64
C GLU A 107 -12.11 -1.78 12.36
#